data_957908ab2053d014acfa9d57aff4935a
#
_entry.id   957908ab2053d014acfa9d57aff4935a
#
_cell.length_a   1.000
_cell.length_b   1.000
_cell.length_c   1.000
_cell.angle_alpha   90.00
_cell.angle_beta   90.00
_cell.angle_gamma   90.00
#
_symmetry.space_group_name_H-M   'P 1'
#
loop_
_entity.id
_entity.type
_entity.pdbx_description
1 polymer ?
#
loop_
_entity_poly.entity_id
_entity_poly.type
_entity_poly.pdbx_seq_one_letter_code
_entity_poly.pdbx_strand_id
1 'polypeptide(L)'
;MGMFDYISVADKLPTNAEIDAACLDMHSTPFQTKDLDNIMATYYIQGGKLFVEKYRNTEWVENSESFMGGYIDRQDPYQEEVFDHHGKIRFYHMIDKDGYDHWIEYEAYFTRGKMEEIKLVEYRKTENSDRKKSLEEIFERADIQNKKWYNKFIFHTKCWRGVRKLVMKFLSLLDGGINWLRLNFP
;
A
#
# COMPACT_ATOMS: atom_id res chain seq x y z
N MET A 1 -1.57 -11.30 -3.64
CA MET A 1 -1.58 -9.83 -3.87
C MET A 1 -0.15 -9.36 -3.68
N GLY A 2 0.49 -8.78 -4.70
CA GLY A 2 1.87 -8.28 -4.58
C GLY A 2 1.87 -6.90 -3.93
N MET A 3 2.94 -6.58 -3.19
CA MET A 3 3.20 -5.22 -2.72
C MET A 3 3.55 -4.33 -3.92
N PHE A 4 3.44 -3.05 -3.77
CA PHE A 4 3.79 -2.02 -4.75
C PHE A 4 4.38 -0.83 -4.01
N ASP A 5 5.08 0.01 -4.73
CA ASP A 5 5.61 1.26 -4.21
C ASP A 5 4.79 2.45 -4.74
N TYR A 6 4.96 3.60 -4.13
CA TYR A 6 4.30 4.84 -4.52
C TYR A 6 5.31 5.78 -5.18
N ILE A 7 4.87 6.49 -6.21
CA ILE A 7 5.67 7.54 -6.87
C ILE A 7 4.87 8.84 -6.91
N SER A 8 5.43 9.90 -6.34
CA SER A 8 4.94 11.26 -6.49
C SER A 8 5.80 11.99 -7.51
N VAL A 9 5.17 12.60 -8.51
CA VAL A 9 5.88 13.32 -9.58
C VAL A 9 5.64 14.81 -9.44
N ALA A 10 6.71 15.57 -9.16
CA ALA A 10 6.65 17.03 -9.11
C ALA A 10 6.90 17.68 -10.48
N ASP A 11 7.59 16.95 -11.37
CA ASP A 11 7.86 17.41 -12.72
C ASP A 11 6.60 17.36 -13.59
N LYS A 12 6.57 18.17 -14.64
CA LYS A 12 5.43 18.22 -15.56
C LYS A 12 5.27 16.89 -16.30
N LEU A 13 4.08 16.30 -16.15
CA LEU A 13 3.69 15.07 -16.84
C LEU A 13 3.19 15.39 -18.27
N PRO A 14 3.52 14.57 -19.28
CA PRO A 14 2.92 14.68 -20.59
C PRO A 14 1.44 14.31 -20.54
N THR A 15 0.60 15.10 -21.20
CA THR A 15 -0.85 14.91 -21.28
C THR A 15 -1.29 14.72 -22.72
N ASN A 16 -2.52 14.30 -22.92
CA ASN A 16 -3.19 14.28 -24.20
C ASN A 16 -4.47 15.12 -24.14
N ALA A 17 -5.10 15.36 -25.28
CA ALA A 17 -6.30 16.17 -25.38
C ALA A 17 -7.47 15.66 -24.51
N GLU A 18 -7.57 14.35 -24.26
CA GLU A 18 -8.62 13.76 -23.44
C GLU A 18 -8.39 13.99 -21.95
N ILE A 19 -7.12 13.87 -21.49
CA ILE A 19 -6.71 14.16 -20.11
C ILE A 19 -6.93 15.65 -19.82
N ASP A 20 -6.52 16.53 -20.75
CA ASP A 20 -6.69 17.97 -20.62
C ASP A 20 -8.17 18.36 -20.58
N ALA A 21 -9.01 17.77 -21.43
CA ALA A 21 -10.46 17.99 -21.43
C ALA A 21 -11.14 17.50 -20.15
N ALA A 22 -10.63 16.45 -19.53
CA ALA A 22 -11.13 15.93 -18.26
C ALA A 22 -10.64 16.75 -17.05
N CYS A 23 -9.70 17.69 -17.22
CA CYS A 23 -9.11 18.53 -16.16
C CYS A 23 -8.68 17.70 -14.95
N LEU A 24 -7.93 16.60 -15.18
CA LEU A 24 -7.49 15.71 -14.12
C LEU A 24 -6.32 16.31 -13.34
N ASP A 25 -6.41 16.27 -12.01
CA ASP A 25 -5.29 16.64 -11.14
C ASP A 25 -4.36 15.44 -10.97
N MET A 26 -3.26 15.46 -11.72
CA MET A 26 -2.27 14.38 -11.75
C MET A 26 -1.27 14.42 -10.59
N HIS A 27 -1.28 15.49 -9.81
CA HIS A 27 -0.31 15.69 -8.72
C HIS A 27 -0.94 15.51 -7.33
N SER A 28 -2.26 15.36 -7.23
CA SER A 28 -2.97 15.27 -5.96
C SER A 28 -2.74 13.95 -5.22
N THR A 29 -2.44 12.88 -5.95
CA THR A 29 -2.26 11.53 -5.39
C THR A 29 -1.05 10.85 -6.01
N PRO A 30 -0.31 10.05 -5.22
CA PRO A 30 0.83 9.32 -5.74
C PRO A 30 0.39 8.19 -6.70
N PHE A 31 1.19 7.95 -7.71
CA PHE A 31 1.08 6.81 -8.60
C PHE A 31 1.56 5.53 -7.91
N GLN A 32 1.13 4.39 -8.40
CA GLN A 32 1.61 3.08 -7.99
C GLN A 32 2.60 2.53 -9.01
N THR A 33 3.61 1.80 -8.54
CA THR A 33 4.57 1.10 -9.39
C THR A 33 4.92 -0.27 -8.82
N LYS A 34 5.37 -1.18 -9.71
CA LYS A 34 5.94 -2.49 -9.35
C LYS A 34 7.37 -2.66 -9.85
N ASP A 35 7.95 -1.63 -10.44
CA ASP A 35 9.25 -1.68 -11.07
C ASP A 35 10.39 -1.23 -10.13
N LEU A 36 10.07 -1.00 -8.85
CA LEU A 36 11.01 -0.65 -7.79
C LEU A 36 11.09 -1.77 -6.73
N ASP A 37 11.32 -1.44 -5.48
CA ASP A 37 11.60 -2.42 -4.42
C ASP A 37 10.39 -3.26 -3.99
N ASN A 38 9.16 -2.80 -4.26
CA ASN A 38 7.90 -3.47 -3.88
C ASN A 38 7.73 -3.68 -2.36
N ILE A 39 8.16 -2.73 -1.57
CA ILE A 39 8.11 -2.74 -0.09
C ILE A 39 7.19 -1.67 0.50
N MET A 40 6.30 -1.10 -0.33
CA MET A 40 5.44 0.04 0.04
C MET A 40 6.24 1.30 0.39
N ALA A 41 7.38 1.49 -0.26
CA ALA A 41 8.17 2.70 -0.14
C ALA A 41 7.54 3.84 -0.97
N THR A 42 7.88 5.08 -0.60
CA THR A 42 7.48 6.28 -1.34
C THR A 42 8.69 6.83 -2.07
N TYR A 43 8.52 7.03 -3.37
CA TYR A 43 9.52 7.63 -4.26
C TYR A 43 9.02 8.97 -4.77
N TYR A 44 9.96 9.81 -5.18
CA TYR A 44 9.68 11.12 -5.75
C TYR A 44 10.49 11.30 -7.04
N ILE A 45 9.84 11.82 -8.07
CA ILE A 45 10.49 12.32 -9.28
C ILE A 45 10.43 13.83 -9.24
N GLN A 46 11.57 14.47 -9.10
CA GLN A 46 11.67 15.91 -8.96
C GLN A 46 12.96 16.45 -9.63
N GLY A 47 12.82 17.46 -10.50
CA GLY A 47 13.94 18.04 -11.23
C GLY A 47 14.68 17.02 -12.10
N GLY A 48 13.95 16.06 -12.66
CA GLY A 48 14.53 14.98 -13.48
C GLY A 48 15.36 13.97 -12.70
N LYS A 49 15.16 13.83 -11.39
CA LYS A 49 15.87 12.88 -10.54
C LYS A 49 14.91 12.01 -9.74
N LEU A 50 15.37 10.81 -9.39
CA LEU A 50 14.65 9.87 -8.55
C LEU A 50 15.13 9.96 -7.10
N PHE A 51 14.20 10.08 -6.16
CA PHE A 51 14.46 10.08 -4.73
C PHE A 51 13.61 9.01 -4.05
N VAL A 52 14.10 8.48 -2.93
CA VAL A 52 13.35 7.59 -2.04
C VAL A 52 13.16 8.26 -0.68
N GLU A 53 11.96 8.12 -0.11
CA GLU A 53 11.70 8.56 1.26
C GLU A 53 12.32 7.58 2.24
N LYS A 54 13.14 8.10 3.15
CA LYS A 54 13.74 7.37 4.26
C LYS A 54 13.42 8.08 5.58
N TYR A 55 13.59 7.37 6.68
CA TYR A 55 13.33 7.87 8.03
C TYR A 55 14.59 7.76 8.86
N ARG A 56 14.94 8.80 9.60
CA ARG A 56 16.14 8.80 10.47
C ARG A 56 15.94 7.95 11.70
N ASN A 57 14.71 7.98 12.25
CA ASN A 57 14.35 7.24 13.45
C ASN A 57 13.13 6.36 13.14
N THR A 58 13.20 5.11 13.62
CA THR A 58 12.09 4.17 13.57
C THR A 58 11.97 3.51 14.93
N GLU A 59 10.80 3.63 15.57
CA GLU A 59 10.54 3.04 16.87
C GLU A 59 9.35 2.09 16.79
N TRP A 60 9.42 0.98 17.51
CA TRP A 60 8.29 0.11 17.69
C TRP A 60 7.39 0.65 18.82
N VAL A 61 6.16 1.00 18.47
CA VAL A 61 5.15 1.46 19.42
C VAL A 61 4.19 0.32 19.73
N GLU A 62 4.17 -0.13 20.98
CA GLU A 62 3.21 -1.15 21.41
C GLU A 62 1.79 -0.59 21.43
N ASN A 63 0.87 -1.32 20.78
CA ASN A 63 -0.55 -1.01 20.80
C ASN A 63 -1.35 -2.29 21.01
N SER A 64 -1.90 -2.45 22.20
CA SER A 64 -2.68 -3.61 22.60
C SER A 64 -3.99 -3.81 21.81
N GLU A 65 -4.45 -2.77 21.12
CA GLU A 65 -5.63 -2.82 20.25
C GLU A 65 -5.30 -3.26 18.83
N SER A 66 -4.03 -3.18 18.44
CA SER A 66 -3.55 -3.63 17.15
C SER A 66 -3.53 -5.16 17.08
N PHE A 67 -3.90 -5.73 15.93
CA PHE A 67 -3.80 -7.18 15.68
C PHE A 67 -2.35 -7.68 15.82
N MET A 68 -1.37 -6.87 15.44
CA MET A 68 0.07 -7.21 15.50
C MET A 68 0.72 -6.82 16.84
N GLY A 69 -0.04 -6.26 17.78
CA GLY A 69 0.47 -5.84 19.08
C GLY A 69 1.19 -4.48 19.07
N GLY A 70 1.31 -3.82 17.91
CA GLY A 70 1.95 -2.54 17.75
C GLY A 70 2.13 -2.16 16.29
N TYR A 71 2.85 -1.07 16.07
CA TYR A 71 3.22 -0.57 14.75
C TYR A 71 4.60 0.09 14.79
N ILE A 72 5.22 0.24 13.63
CA ILE A 72 6.48 0.99 13.50
C ILE A 72 6.13 2.46 13.33
N ASP A 73 6.52 3.28 14.29
CA ASP A 73 6.50 4.74 14.17
C ASP A 73 7.73 5.21 13.40
N ARG A 74 7.49 5.99 12.35
CA ARG A 74 8.53 6.48 11.43
C ARG A 74 8.65 7.99 11.62
N GLN A 75 9.80 8.44 12.08
CA GLN A 75 10.05 9.85 12.44
C GLN A 75 11.15 10.43 11.57
N ASP A 76 11.10 11.76 11.41
CA ASP A 76 12.08 12.54 10.65
C ASP A 76 12.27 12.03 9.20
N PRO A 77 11.24 12.12 8.34
CA PRO A 77 11.35 11.73 6.94
C PRO A 77 12.34 12.63 6.20
N TYR A 78 13.18 12.04 5.35
CA TYR A 78 14.06 12.76 4.44
C TYR A 78 14.09 12.05 3.08
N GLN A 79 14.46 12.80 2.05
CA GLN A 79 14.61 12.27 0.70
C GLN A 79 16.09 11.98 0.42
N GLU A 80 16.35 10.77 -0.09
CA GLU A 80 17.68 10.35 -0.53
C GLU A 80 17.65 10.11 -2.04
N GLU A 81 18.62 10.70 -2.77
CA GLU A 81 18.73 10.53 -4.22
C GLU A 81 19.16 9.10 -4.57
N VAL A 82 18.43 8.46 -5.49
CA VAL A 82 18.73 7.11 -5.98
C VAL A 82 19.60 7.23 -7.22
N PHE A 83 20.93 7.14 -7.04
CA PHE A 83 21.91 7.37 -8.12
C PHE A 83 22.13 6.17 -9.03
N ASP A 84 21.85 4.98 -8.59
CA ASP A 84 22.18 3.73 -9.27
C ASP A 84 21.05 3.17 -10.12
N HIS A 85 19.86 3.74 -10.04
CA HIS A 85 18.74 3.27 -10.85
C HIS A 85 19.00 3.51 -12.34
N HIS A 86 18.89 2.43 -13.12
CA HIS A 86 19.01 2.45 -14.57
C HIS A 86 17.92 1.57 -15.20
N GLY A 87 17.14 2.15 -16.09
CA GLY A 87 16.08 1.43 -16.78
C GLY A 87 14.75 2.17 -16.77
N LYS A 88 13.70 1.42 -17.03
CA LYS A 88 12.35 1.91 -17.13
C LYS A 88 11.62 1.74 -15.81
N ILE A 89 10.83 2.73 -15.44
CA ILE A 89 9.84 2.66 -14.36
C ILE A 89 8.48 2.96 -14.96
N ARG A 90 7.57 2.00 -14.87
CA ARG A 90 6.16 2.20 -15.18
C ARG A 90 5.39 2.50 -13.92
N PHE A 91 4.57 3.51 -13.97
CA PHE A 91 3.72 3.88 -12.87
C PHE A 91 2.35 4.31 -13.36
N TYR A 92 1.34 3.97 -12.59
CA TYR A 92 -0.04 4.14 -12.98
C TYR A 92 -0.91 4.66 -11.85
N HIS A 93 -1.99 5.31 -12.20
CA HIS A 93 -2.99 5.78 -11.27
C HIS A 93 -4.39 5.69 -11.87
N MET A 94 -5.39 5.51 -11.00
CA MET A 94 -6.79 5.53 -11.38
C MET A 94 -7.49 6.68 -10.64
N ILE A 95 -8.03 7.64 -11.38
CA ILE A 95 -8.76 8.79 -10.86
C ILE A 95 -10.25 8.58 -11.10
N ASP A 96 -11.06 8.60 -10.04
CA ASP A 96 -12.53 8.60 -10.13
C ASP A 96 -13.00 10.05 -10.27
N LYS A 97 -13.57 10.39 -11.43
CA LYS A 97 -14.11 11.73 -11.70
C LYS A 97 -15.31 11.66 -12.62
N ASP A 98 -16.34 12.44 -12.30
CA ASP A 98 -17.55 12.63 -13.11
C ASP A 98 -18.25 11.34 -13.56
N GLY A 99 -18.24 10.29 -12.72
CA GLY A 99 -18.85 9.00 -13.02
C GLY A 99 -17.99 8.07 -13.89
N TYR A 100 -16.74 8.41 -14.09
CA TYR A 100 -15.77 7.62 -14.85
C TYR A 100 -14.52 7.32 -14.04
N ASP A 101 -13.94 6.15 -14.30
CA ASP A 101 -12.60 5.78 -13.88
C ASP A 101 -11.62 6.15 -15.00
N HIS A 102 -10.68 7.00 -14.70
CA HIS A 102 -9.61 7.42 -15.60
C HIS A 102 -8.34 6.67 -15.22
N TRP A 103 -8.00 5.64 -15.98
CA TRP A 103 -6.73 4.92 -15.85
C TRP A 103 -5.65 5.64 -16.64
N ILE A 104 -4.54 5.91 -16.01
CA ILE A 104 -3.42 6.64 -16.59
C ILE A 104 -2.14 5.89 -16.26
N GLU A 105 -1.33 5.61 -17.27
CA GLU A 105 -0.05 4.92 -17.13
C GLU A 105 1.06 5.71 -17.82
N TYR A 106 2.15 5.92 -17.09
CA TYR A 106 3.37 6.54 -17.56
C TYR A 106 4.53 5.56 -17.55
N GLU A 107 5.51 5.80 -18.43
CA GLU A 107 6.82 5.16 -18.43
C GLU A 107 7.89 6.26 -18.37
N ALA A 108 8.74 6.23 -17.34
CA ALA A 108 9.91 7.07 -17.24
C ALA A 108 11.17 6.23 -17.43
N TYR A 109 12.13 6.73 -18.22
CA TYR A 109 13.42 6.08 -18.43
C TYR A 109 14.49 6.83 -17.67
N PHE A 110 15.28 6.09 -16.87
CA PHE A 110 16.34 6.63 -16.03
C PHE A 110 17.70 6.10 -16.44
N THR A 111 18.71 6.97 -16.36
CA THR A 111 20.13 6.61 -16.46
C THR A 111 20.86 7.15 -15.25
N ARG A 112 21.37 6.25 -14.40
CA ARG A 112 22.07 6.62 -13.15
C ARG A 112 21.26 7.60 -12.28
N GLY A 113 19.98 7.29 -12.04
CA GLY A 113 19.07 8.09 -11.24
C GLY A 113 18.56 9.38 -11.88
N LYS A 114 19.01 9.72 -13.11
CA LYS A 114 18.52 10.87 -13.87
C LYS A 114 17.48 10.43 -14.89
N MET A 115 16.35 11.12 -14.91
CA MET A 115 15.28 10.90 -15.88
C MET A 115 15.69 11.49 -17.23
N GLU A 116 15.77 10.62 -18.24
CA GLU A 116 16.07 11.01 -19.63
C GLU A 116 14.78 11.35 -20.39
N GLU A 117 13.73 10.57 -20.13
CA GLU A 117 12.46 10.71 -20.83
C GLU A 117 11.31 10.27 -19.91
N ILE A 118 10.16 10.92 -20.06
CA ILE A 118 8.87 10.46 -19.49
C ILE A 118 7.80 10.55 -20.58
N LYS A 119 7.00 9.51 -20.72
CA LYS A 119 5.93 9.45 -21.72
C LYS A 119 4.65 8.86 -21.16
N LEU A 120 3.52 9.33 -21.66
CA LEU A 120 2.21 8.72 -21.45
C LEU A 120 2.15 7.42 -22.28
N VAL A 121 1.95 6.29 -21.60
CA VAL A 121 1.83 4.96 -22.25
C VAL A 121 0.39 4.64 -22.57
N GLU A 122 -0.49 4.82 -21.58
CA GLU A 122 -1.90 4.52 -21.74
C GLU A 122 -2.77 5.56 -21.01
N TYR A 123 -3.88 5.90 -21.66
CA TYR A 123 -5.01 6.55 -21.01
C TYR A 123 -6.27 5.82 -21.41
N ARG A 124 -7.08 5.45 -20.43
CA ARG A 124 -8.36 4.77 -20.65
C ARG A 124 -9.43 5.34 -19.73
N LYS A 125 -10.56 5.71 -20.33
CA LYS A 125 -11.76 6.17 -19.62
C LYS A 125 -12.79 5.07 -19.61
N THR A 126 -13.30 4.68 -18.46
CA THR A 126 -14.31 3.62 -18.30
C THR A 126 -15.42 4.13 -17.38
N GLU A 127 -16.67 3.90 -17.74
CA GLU A 127 -17.79 4.20 -16.84
C GLU A 127 -17.72 3.35 -15.57
N ASN A 128 -17.95 3.97 -14.40
CA ASN A 128 -17.75 3.31 -13.11
C ASN A 128 -19.05 2.99 -12.35
N SER A 129 -20.21 3.14 -13.01
CA SER A 129 -21.52 2.87 -12.41
C SER A 129 -21.65 1.46 -11.84
N ASP A 130 -21.20 0.44 -12.58
CA ASP A 130 -21.27 -0.95 -12.14
C ASP A 130 -20.27 -1.27 -11.03
N ARG A 131 -19.08 -0.67 -11.07
CA ARG A 131 -18.09 -0.79 -10.00
C ARG A 131 -18.61 -0.18 -8.69
N LYS A 132 -19.21 1.00 -8.76
CA LYS A 132 -19.80 1.68 -7.59
C LYS A 132 -20.94 0.86 -6.98
N LYS A 133 -21.86 0.35 -7.78
CA LYS A 133 -22.93 -0.55 -7.31
C LYS A 133 -22.37 -1.80 -6.63
N SER A 134 -21.38 -2.44 -7.24
CA SER A 134 -20.74 -3.63 -6.66
C SER A 134 -20.06 -3.33 -5.32
N LEU A 135 -19.41 -2.16 -5.18
CA LEU A 135 -18.82 -1.73 -3.92
C LEU A 135 -19.87 -1.45 -2.85
N GLU A 136 -20.95 -0.77 -3.19
CA GLU A 136 -22.08 -0.52 -2.28
C GLU A 136 -22.66 -1.83 -1.76
N GLU A 137 -22.92 -2.81 -2.63
CA GLU A 137 -23.37 -4.14 -2.23
C GLU A 137 -22.40 -4.86 -1.28
N ILE A 138 -21.09 -4.74 -1.53
CA ILE A 138 -20.05 -5.33 -0.66
C ILE A 138 -20.08 -4.66 0.72
N PHE A 139 -20.17 -3.33 0.78
CA PHE A 139 -20.24 -2.59 2.04
C PHE A 139 -21.51 -2.89 2.81
N GLU A 140 -22.66 -2.97 2.14
CA GLU A 140 -23.93 -3.37 2.78
C GLU A 140 -23.82 -4.78 3.36
N ARG A 141 -23.30 -5.75 2.62
CA ARG A 141 -23.09 -7.12 3.12
C ARG A 141 -22.13 -7.15 4.30
N ALA A 142 -21.05 -6.38 4.26
CA ALA A 142 -20.10 -6.27 5.37
C ALA A 142 -20.74 -5.65 6.60
N ASP A 143 -21.58 -4.60 6.44
CA ASP A 143 -22.29 -3.96 7.53
C ASP A 143 -23.32 -4.89 8.19
N ILE A 144 -24.08 -5.64 7.37
CA ILE A 144 -25.00 -6.69 7.86
C ILE A 144 -24.24 -7.77 8.65
N GLN A 145 -23.06 -8.19 8.16
CA GLN A 145 -22.24 -9.17 8.87
C GLN A 145 -21.68 -8.62 10.19
N ASN A 146 -21.22 -7.37 10.20
CA ASN A 146 -20.69 -6.72 11.40
C ASN A 146 -21.77 -6.50 12.47
N LYS A 147 -23.03 -6.29 12.07
CA LYS A 147 -24.18 -6.14 12.97
C LYS A 147 -24.63 -7.45 13.59
N LYS A 148 -24.24 -8.62 13.08
CA LYS A 148 -24.62 -9.90 13.69
C LYS A 148 -24.01 -10.00 15.08
N TRP A 149 -24.86 -10.35 16.06
CA TRP A 149 -24.53 -10.37 17.50
C TRP A 149 -23.29 -11.20 17.85
N TYR A 150 -23.06 -12.31 17.14
CA TYR A 150 -21.91 -13.19 17.39
C TYR A 150 -20.58 -12.55 16.98
N ASN A 151 -20.53 -11.71 15.93
CA ASN A 151 -19.33 -10.96 15.57
C ASN A 151 -18.99 -9.93 16.65
N LYS A 152 -20.01 -9.20 17.17
CA LYS A 152 -19.84 -8.30 18.31
C LYS A 152 -19.37 -9.05 19.57
N PHE A 153 -19.92 -10.25 19.81
CA PHE A 153 -19.59 -11.04 20.98
C PHE A 153 -18.19 -11.67 20.89
N ILE A 154 -17.81 -12.24 19.73
CA ILE A 154 -16.55 -12.98 19.56
C ILE A 154 -15.34 -12.03 19.49
N PHE A 155 -15.46 -10.92 18.74
CA PHE A 155 -14.31 -10.06 18.47
C PHE A 155 -14.13 -8.87 19.42
N HIS A 156 -15.17 -8.44 20.13
CA HIS A 156 -15.13 -7.26 21.00
C HIS A 156 -15.22 -7.54 22.49
N THR A 157 -15.43 -8.78 22.93
CA THR A 157 -15.54 -9.09 24.36
C THR A 157 -14.17 -9.33 25.01
N LYS A 158 -14.07 -8.90 26.29
CA LYS A 158 -12.90 -9.24 27.14
C LYS A 158 -12.70 -10.75 27.24
N CYS A 159 -13.75 -11.55 27.03
CA CYS A 159 -13.74 -13.02 27.06
C CYS A 159 -12.88 -13.60 25.91
N TRP A 160 -13.00 -13.07 24.67
CA TRP A 160 -12.17 -13.52 23.55
C TRP A 160 -10.69 -13.23 23.77
N ARG A 161 -10.34 -12.09 24.37
CA ARG A 161 -8.96 -11.80 24.78
C ARG A 161 -8.42 -12.80 25.78
N GLY A 162 -9.25 -13.26 26.73
CA GLY A 162 -8.90 -14.30 27.67
C GLY A 162 -8.69 -15.68 27.02
N VAL A 163 -9.61 -16.07 26.13
CA VAL A 163 -9.51 -17.33 25.36
C VAL A 163 -8.26 -17.33 24.46
N ARG A 164 -7.99 -16.25 23.77
CA ARG A 164 -6.77 -16.12 22.95
C ARG A 164 -5.49 -16.28 23.78
N LYS A 165 -5.43 -15.62 24.97
CA LYS A 165 -4.28 -15.77 25.87
C LYS A 165 -4.11 -17.21 26.35
N LEU A 166 -5.21 -17.91 26.66
CA LEU A 166 -5.22 -19.32 27.06
C LEU A 166 -4.73 -20.23 25.93
N VAL A 167 -5.23 -20.03 24.70
CA VAL A 167 -4.81 -20.81 23.53
C VAL A 167 -3.33 -20.59 23.23
N MET A 168 -2.85 -19.34 23.26
CA MET A 168 -1.44 -19.03 23.04
C MET A 168 -0.53 -19.63 24.11
N LYS A 169 -0.98 -19.61 25.39
CA LYS A 169 -0.25 -20.25 26.50
C LYS A 169 -0.22 -21.76 26.34
N PHE A 170 -1.31 -22.38 25.89
CA PHE A 170 -1.38 -23.82 25.63
C PHE A 170 -0.47 -24.23 24.46
N LEU A 171 -0.46 -23.46 23.36
CA LEU A 171 0.44 -23.70 22.23
C LEU A 171 1.92 -23.56 22.64
N SER A 172 2.26 -22.57 23.48
CA SER A 172 3.64 -22.44 23.98
C SER A 172 4.08 -23.59 24.89
N LEU A 173 3.15 -24.17 25.66
CA LEU A 173 3.44 -25.36 26.47
C LEU A 173 3.65 -26.63 25.60
N LEU A 174 2.89 -26.78 24.52
CA LEU A 174 3.06 -27.85 23.54
C LEU A 174 4.43 -27.74 22.83
N ASP A 175 4.80 -26.52 22.43
CA ASP A 175 6.08 -26.25 21.78
C ASP A 175 7.27 -26.53 22.71
N GLY A 176 7.16 -26.13 23.99
CA GLY A 176 8.12 -26.50 25.04
C GLY A 176 8.21 -28.02 25.29
N GLY A 177 7.06 -28.72 25.27
CA GLY A 177 7.01 -30.19 25.41
C GLY A 177 7.64 -30.94 24.23
N ILE A 178 7.40 -30.45 23.00
CA ILE A 178 8.00 -31.02 21.77
C ILE A 178 9.52 -30.82 21.77
N ASN A 179 10.01 -29.66 22.18
CA ASN A 179 11.42 -29.36 22.27
C ASN A 179 12.09 -30.20 23.36
N TRP A 180 11.44 -30.45 24.49
CA TRP A 180 11.92 -31.32 25.54
C TRP A 180 12.04 -32.78 25.06
N LEU A 181 11.03 -33.29 24.33
CA LEU A 181 11.06 -34.64 23.72
C LEU A 181 12.19 -34.78 22.71
N ARG A 182 12.42 -33.78 21.84
CA ARG A 182 13.53 -33.78 20.87
C ARG A 182 14.92 -33.81 21.52
N LEU A 183 15.05 -33.20 22.70
CA LEU A 183 16.33 -33.18 23.43
C LEU A 183 16.60 -34.43 24.23
N ASN A 184 15.58 -35.20 24.64
CA ASN A 184 15.73 -36.33 25.51
C ASN A 184 15.50 -37.69 24.83
N PHE A 185 15.02 -37.71 23.58
CA PHE A 185 14.83 -38.90 22.78
C PHE A 185 15.37 -38.65 21.37
N PRO A 186 16.64 -39.03 21.10
CA PRO A 186 17.29 -38.94 19.79
C PRO A 186 16.66 -39.84 18.74
#